data_b1901a4697ee521d5587e5f8eeeaa4da
#
_entry.id   b1901a4697ee521d5587e5f8eeeaa4da
#
_cell.length_a   1.000
_cell.length_b   1.000
_cell.length_c   1.000
_cell.angle_alpha   90.00
_cell.angle_beta   90.00
_cell.angle_gamma   90.00
#
_symmetry.space_group_name_H-M   'P 1'
#
loop_
_entity.id
_entity.type
_entity.pdbx_description
1 polymer ?
#
loop_
_entity_poly.entity_id
_entity_poly.type
_entity_poly.pdbx_seq_one_letter_code
_entity_poly.pdbx_strand_id
1 'polypeptide(L)'
;MPDTKPEFNLEIFLKSLPNAAGVYRMIAADDSVLYVGKAVNLKRRVSSYFQKTDHSPRIKLMIKQIARVEITLTRNEAEALILENNLIKSLSPKYNILFRDDKSYPYLMMSGHEFPQLAYFRGTPKKPNQYFGPYPNGYAVRDSIEILQKVFRLRTCEDSVFAHRDRPCLLAQINRCSAPCMGAVSPEEYGEQVRHAVAFLNGKTAHLMKDLEQKMLQAAETLDFEAAAKWRDQIQALGTMQSKQFIDSKNLNQPQDIDIVAVAEAGGSVCLHWVSIRGGRHVGDKSFFPDTRYDPEPNAQDYAEAFVAQHYLGKPKPDILLSNFALPEALQAALNSEHPRAMQFPKTEKGERKVWLNMAVKNAEHALVQHQLQNSRQTERVEQLAELIGLSANELRRLECFDISHTQGEATIASCVVYDDFAMQPSQYRRYNINTAKAGDDYAAMREVLTRRYGKMARAAANGEPVRLPDAVLIDGGMGQIGVAVSVWEELGWTIPLVGIAKGVERKAGLEELILPFKNERFRVPPNTPALHLLQTIRDESHRFAITGMRAKRDKARITSSLNDIAGVGAKRKAALLMRFGGLRGVQAASVEDLAQVEGISRALAEKIYDYFHN
;
A
#
# COMPACT_ATOMS: atom_id res chain seq x y z
N MET A 1 30.21 -2.56 -38.63
CA MET A 1 31.36 -2.35 -37.74
C MET A 1 30.84 -2.43 -36.32
N PRO A 2 31.33 -3.27 -35.43
CA PRO A 2 30.87 -3.27 -34.05
C PRO A 2 31.39 -1.99 -33.40
N ASP A 3 30.47 -1.19 -32.85
CA ASP A 3 30.77 -0.05 -31.98
C ASP A 3 31.52 -0.56 -30.74
N THR A 4 32.82 -0.53 -30.76
CA THR A 4 33.66 -0.73 -29.57
C THR A 4 33.44 0.51 -28.68
N LYS A 5 32.56 0.38 -27.65
CA LYS A 5 32.49 1.37 -26.56
C LYS A 5 33.90 1.64 -26.06
N PRO A 6 34.35 2.90 -25.93
CA PRO A 6 35.70 3.20 -25.44
C PRO A 6 35.87 2.59 -24.05
N GLU A 7 36.98 1.86 -23.87
CA GLU A 7 37.33 1.23 -22.60
C GLU A 7 37.48 2.32 -21.52
N PHE A 8 36.65 2.23 -20.45
CA PHE A 8 36.64 3.22 -19.38
C PHE A 8 37.98 3.23 -18.63
N ASN A 9 38.79 4.26 -18.88
CA ASN A 9 40.05 4.43 -18.19
C ASN A 9 39.83 5.17 -16.85
N LEU A 10 39.83 4.40 -15.77
CA LEU A 10 39.58 4.88 -14.41
C LEU A 10 40.59 5.97 -13.98
N GLU A 11 41.87 5.83 -14.29
CA GLU A 11 42.89 6.82 -13.88
C GLU A 11 42.68 8.19 -14.53
N ILE A 12 42.39 8.20 -15.83
CA ILE A 12 42.12 9.43 -16.58
C ILE A 12 40.84 10.08 -16.02
N PHE A 13 39.79 9.27 -15.77
CA PHE A 13 38.56 9.75 -15.22
C PHE A 13 38.72 10.37 -13.82
N LEU A 14 39.44 9.71 -12.90
CA LEU A 14 39.66 10.24 -11.55
C LEU A 14 40.48 11.55 -11.57
N LYS A 15 41.41 11.71 -12.52
CA LYS A 15 42.15 12.97 -12.70
C LYS A 15 41.28 14.11 -13.21
N SER A 16 40.27 13.80 -14.04
CA SER A 16 39.33 14.78 -14.62
C SER A 16 38.24 15.25 -13.67
N LEU A 17 38.03 14.59 -12.53
CA LEU A 17 36.99 14.91 -11.60
C LEU A 17 37.14 16.30 -10.96
N PRO A 18 36.09 17.13 -10.94
CA PRO A 18 36.12 18.46 -10.34
C PRO A 18 36.05 18.40 -8.79
N ASN A 19 36.66 19.42 -8.17
CA ASN A 19 36.57 19.67 -6.73
C ASN A 19 35.30 20.47 -6.40
N ALA A 20 34.13 19.93 -6.72
CA ALA A 20 32.85 20.61 -6.54
C ALA A 20 31.81 19.66 -5.97
N ALA A 21 30.73 20.22 -5.42
CA ALA A 21 29.58 19.46 -4.94
C ALA A 21 28.83 18.84 -6.14
N GLY A 22 28.26 17.66 -5.92
CA GLY A 22 27.47 16.99 -6.94
C GLY A 22 27.05 15.58 -6.58
N VAL A 23 26.45 14.92 -7.55
CA VAL A 23 25.98 13.54 -7.48
C VAL A 23 26.75 12.69 -8.49
N TYR A 24 27.12 11.49 -8.08
CA TYR A 24 27.77 10.49 -8.95
C TYR A 24 26.92 9.23 -9.05
N ARG A 25 26.95 8.59 -10.20
CA ARG A 25 26.27 7.33 -10.51
C ARG A 25 27.29 6.28 -10.90
N MET A 26 27.27 5.14 -10.25
CA MET A 26 28.11 3.99 -10.59
C MET A 26 27.27 3.03 -11.43
N ILE A 27 27.78 2.66 -12.60
CA ILE A 27 27.02 1.97 -13.64
C ILE A 27 27.76 0.68 -14.01
N ALA A 28 27.00 -0.41 -14.15
CA ALA A 28 27.52 -1.72 -14.56
C ALA A 28 27.70 -1.81 -16.09
N ALA A 29 28.27 -2.92 -16.55
CA ALA A 29 28.53 -3.17 -17.99
C ALA A 29 27.24 -3.28 -18.82
N ASP A 30 26.13 -3.69 -18.21
CA ASP A 30 24.78 -3.77 -18.79
C ASP A 30 23.99 -2.45 -18.77
N ASP A 31 24.66 -1.33 -18.49
CA ASP A 31 24.07 -0.01 -18.32
C ASP A 31 23.14 0.15 -17.09
N SER A 32 23.02 -0.84 -16.22
CA SER A 32 22.27 -0.72 -14.98
C SER A 32 22.97 0.17 -13.96
N VAL A 33 22.21 1.03 -13.26
CA VAL A 33 22.74 1.89 -12.20
C VAL A 33 22.89 1.08 -10.93
N LEU A 34 24.12 0.89 -10.49
CA LEU A 34 24.47 0.16 -9.27
C LEU A 34 24.24 0.99 -8.01
N TYR A 35 24.67 2.25 -8.06
CA TYR A 35 24.67 3.14 -6.92
C TYR A 35 24.60 4.60 -7.35
N VAL A 36 23.89 5.40 -6.55
CA VAL A 36 23.86 6.86 -6.64
C VAL A 36 24.35 7.42 -5.31
N GLY A 37 25.24 8.40 -5.33
CA GLY A 37 25.74 9.04 -4.11
C GLY A 37 26.03 10.51 -4.30
N LYS A 38 25.86 11.28 -3.23
CA LYS A 38 26.24 12.69 -3.17
C LYS A 38 27.68 12.90 -2.71
N ALA A 39 28.23 14.05 -3.04
CA ALA A 39 29.52 14.50 -2.54
C ALA A 39 29.56 16.02 -2.39
N VAL A 40 30.20 16.49 -1.34
CA VAL A 40 30.62 17.90 -1.20
C VAL A 40 31.80 18.18 -2.13
N ASN A 41 32.64 17.16 -2.35
CA ASN A 41 33.76 17.19 -3.28
C ASN A 41 33.78 15.85 -4.05
N LEU A 42 33.36 15.89 -5.30
CA LEU A 42 33.25 14.72 -6.18
C LEU A 42 34.59 14.00 -6.36
N LYS A 43 35.67 14.74 -6.59
CA LYS A 43 37.00 14.15 -6.77
C LYS A 43 37.44 13.34 -5.55
N ARG A 44 37.35 13.94 -4.36
CA ARG A 44 37.73 13.27 -3.11
C ARG A 44 36.87 12.05 -2.83
N ARG A 45 35.54 12.20 -3.00
CA ARG A 45 34.56 11.15 -2.67
C ARG A 45 34.65 9.96 -3.62
N VAL A 46 34.63 10.22 -4.91
CA VAL A 46 34.69 9.13 -5.93
C VAL A 46 36.05 8.42 -5.89
N SER A 47 37.16 9.16 -5.76
CA SER A 47 38.50 8.53 -5.64
C SER A 47 38.60 7.64 -4.40
N SER A 48 37.92 7.96 -3.30
CA SER A 48 37.99 7.15 -2.08
C SER A 48 37.48 5.72 -2.25
N TYR A 49 36.57 5.46 -3.19
CA TYR A 49 36.08 4.10 -3.47
C TYR A 49 37.15 3.21 -4.11
N PHE A 50 38.03 3.79 -4.86
CA PHE A 50 39.05 3.04 -5.61
C PHE A 50 40.43 3.04 -4.94
N GLN A 51 40.65 3.96 -4.01
CA GLN A 51 41.96 4.10 -3.31
C GLN A 51 41.97 3.43 -1.93
N LYS A 52 40.83 3.33 -1.26
CA LYS A 52 40.71 2.66 0.03
C LYS A 52 40.55 1.16 -0.15
N THR A 53 41.17 0.38 0.72
CA THR A 53 41.05 -1.09 0.75
C THR A 53 40.06 -1.58 1.77
N ASP A 54 39.76 -0.74 2.78
CA ASP A 54 38.85 -1.07 3.87
C ASP A 54 37.44 -0.51 3.59
N HIS A 55 36.66 -1.28 2.84
CA HIS A 55 35.26 -1.03 2.53
C HIS A 55 34.39 -2.12 3.11
N SER A 56 33.13 -1.77 3.44
CA SER A 56 32.12 -2.77 3.80
C SER A 56 31.94 -3.82 2.70
N PRO A 57 31.54 -5.04 3.02
CA PRO A 57 31.33 -6.11 2.04
C PRO A 57 30.41 -5.69 0.89
N ARG A 58 29.36 -4.90 1.18
CA ARG A 58 28.44 -4.32 0.19
C ARG A 58 29.17 -3.45 -0.83
N ILE A 59 30.02 -2.54 -0.36
CA ILE A 59 30.79 -1.62 -1.22
C ILE A 59 31.83 -2.40 -2.05
N LYS A 60 32.49 -3.39 -1.45
CA LYS A 60 33.43 -4.27 -2.17
C LYS A 60 32.78 -5.02 -3.33
N LEU A 61 31.55 -5.55 -3.10
CA LEU A 61 30.75 -6.22 -4.15
C LEU A 61 30.32 -5.25 -5.25
N MET A 62 29.95 -4.03 -4.89
CA MET A 62 29.56 -2.99 -5.83
C MET A 62 30.75 -2.59 -6.72
N ILE A 63 31.92 -2.30 -6.12
CA ILE A 63 33.10 -1.83 -6.83
C ILE A 63 33.51 -2.82 -7.95
N LYS A 64 33.40 -4.14 -7.69
CA LYS A 64 33.71 -5.18 -8.67
C LYS A 64 32.83 -5.16 -9.93
N GLN A 65 31.64 -4.54 -9.84
CA GLN A 65 30.65 -4.50 -10.93
C GLN A 65 30.67 -3.17 -11.69
N ILE A 66 31.43 -2.16 -11.24
CA ILE A 66 31.47 -0.84 -11.85
C ILE A 66 32.19 -0.92 -13.20
N ALA A 67 31.49 -0.56 -14.28
CA ALA A 67 32.06 -0.41 -15.60
C ALA A 67 32.36 1.07 -15.94
N ARG A 68 31.54 2.02 -15.43
CA ARG A 68 31.78 3.45 -15.59
C ARG A 68 31.14 4.26 -14.46
N VAL A 69 31.56 5.51 -14.33
CA VAL A 69 31.02 6.48 -13.38
C VAL A 69 30.60 7.73 -14.12
N GLU A 70 29.41 8.22 -13.83
CA GLU A 70 28.89 9.50 -14.35
C GLU A 70 28.70 10.49 -13.20
N ILE A 71 28.91 11.78 -13.47
CA ILE A 71 28.76 12.83 -12.47
C ILE A 71 27.78 13.91 -12.94
N THR A 72 27.12 14.54 -11.97
CA THR A 72 26.29 15.72 -12.17
C THR A 72 26.68 16.77 -11.14
N LEU A 73 27.12 17.95 -11.58
CA LEU A 73 27.49 19.05 -10.68
C LEU A 73 26.25 19.71 -10.09
N THR A 74 26.37 20.16 -8.85
CA THR A 74 25.33 20.95 -8.15
C THR A 74 25.97 22.20 -7.52
N ARG A 75 25.16 23.20 -7.22
CA ARG A 75 25.65 24.46 -6.63
C ARG A 75 26.10 24.27 -5.18
N ASN A 76 25.47 23.36 -4.44
CA ASN A 76 25.75 23.11 -3.04
C ASN A 76 25.37 21.67 -2.62
N GLU A 77 25.68 21.29 -1.38
CA GLU A 77 25.42 19.95 -0.84
C GLU A 77 23.91 19.67 -0.69
N ALA A 78 23.09 20.67 -0.37
CA ALA A 78 21.64 20.49 -0.23
C ALA A 78 21.00 20.10 -1.57
N GLU A 79 21.41 20.76 -2.67
CA GLU A 79 20.98 20.37 -4.02
C GLU A 79 21.48 18.98 -4.42
N ALA A 80 22.72 18.63 -4.04
CA ALA A 80 23.24 17.28 -4.27
C ALA A 80 22.39 16.24 -3.55
N LEU A 81 21.98 16.49 -2.32
CA LEU A 81 21.13 15.58 -1.55
C LEU A 81 19.73 15.41 -2.17
N ILE A 82 19.12 16.51 -2.62
CA ILE A 82 17.81 16.47 -3.29
C ILE A 82 17.91 15.68 -4.60
N LEU A 83 18.94 15.95 -5.40
CA LEU A 83 19.16 15.26 -6.67
C LEU A 83 19.46 13.76 -6.46
N GLU A 84 20.32 13.41 -5.49
CA GLU A 84 20.59 12.04 -5.08
C GLU A 84 19.28 11.29 -4.74
N ASN A 85 18.46 11.88 -3.86
CA ASN A 85 17.20 11.28 -3.44
C ASN A 85 16.23 11.06 -4.63
N ASN A 86 16.14 12.02 -5.55
CA ASN A 86 15.31 11.91 -6.75
C ASN A 86 15.81 10.80 -7.68
N LEU A 87 17.13 10.70 -7.88
CA LEU A 87 17.73 9.66 -8.70
C LEU A 87 17.60 8.27 -8.06
N ILE A 88 17.77 8.16 -6.74
CA ILE A 88 17.53 6.90 -6.01
C ILE A 88 16.09 6.43 -6.19
N LYS A 89 15.10 7.34 -6.06
CA LYS A 89 13.68 7.01 -6.25
C LYS A 89 13.35 6.59 -7.68
N SER A 90 13.90 7.28 -8.67
CA SER A 90 13.60 7.03 -10.09
C SER A 90 14.30 5.81 -10.64
N LEU A 91 15.57 5.57 -10.26
CA LEU A 91 16.41 4.52 -10.81
C LEU A 91 16.44 3.24 -9.97
N SER A 92 16.02 3.33 -8.70
CA SER A 92 16.00 2.20 -7.73
C SER A 92 17.31 1.38 -7.74
N PRO A 93 18.51 2.01 -7.52
CA PRO A 93 19.79 1.34 -7.69
C PRO A 93 19.97 0.20 -6.68
N LYS A 94 20.61 -0.89 -7.12
CA LYS A 94 20.77 -2.13 -6.35
C LYS A 94 21.48 -1.96 -5.01
N TYR A 95 22.46 -1.06 -4.94
CA TYR A 95 23.30 -0.84 -3.75
C TYR A 95 22.94 0.40 -2.94
N ASN A 96 21.86 1.11 -3.25
CA ASN A 96 21.32 2.15 -2.37
C ASN A 96 20.37 1.57 -1.33
N ILE A 97 20.27 2.28 -0.21
CA ILE A 97 19.22 2.04 0.79
C ILE A 97 17.91 2.54 0.19
N LEU A 98 16.91 1.66 0.04
CA LEU A 98 15.62 1.96 -0.55
C LEU A 98 14.50 1.65 0.44
N PHE A 99 13.66 2.64 0.68
CA PHE A 99 12.40 2.45 1.37
C PHE A 99 11.28 2.34 0.33
N ARG A 100 10.84 1.11 0.04
CA ARG A 100 9.79 0.81 -0.96
C ARG A 100 8.40 1.15 -0.45
N ASP A 101 8.16 2.41 -0.12
CA ASP A 101 6.83 2.92 0.20
C ASP A 101 6.40 3.93 -0.86
N ASP A 102 6.17 3.45 -2.08
CA ASP A 102 5.76 4.24 -3.26
C ASP A 102 4.33 4.78 -3.17
N LYS A 103 3.57 4.36 -2.17
CA LYS A 103 2.20 4.81 -2.03
C LYS A 103 2.19 6.10 -1.20
N SER A 104 1.60 7.15 -1.76
CA SER A 104 1.29 8.36 -1.00
C SER A 104 0.54 7.98 0.29
N TYR A 105 0.93 8.59 1.41
CA TYR A 105 0.20 8.40 2.66
C TYR A 105 -1.26 8.84 2.51
N PRO A 106 -2.18 8.17 3.18
CA PRO A 106 -3.58 8.58 3.16
C PRO A 106 -3.81 9.82 4.01
N TYR A 107 -4.81 10.58 3.60
CA TYR A 107 -5.32 11.77 4.28
C TYR A 107 -6.80 11.60 4.58
N LEU A 108 -7.27 12.26 5.61
CA LEU A 108 -8.66 12.59 5.78
C LEU A 108 -8.91 13.87 5.01
N MET A 109 -9.88 13.86 4.11
CA MET A 109 -10.23 15.00 3.26
C MET A 109 -11.60 15.55 3.66
N MET A 110 -11.69 16.87 3.76
CA MET A 110 -12.93 17.63 3.82
C MET A 110 -13.09 18.37 2.49
N SER A 111 -14.15 18.05 1.74
CA SER A 111 -14.36 18.66 0.42
C SER A 111 -14.71 20.14 0.51
N GLY A 112 -14.42 20.91 -0.57
CA GLY A 112 -14.77 22.34 -0.68
C GLY A 112 -16.22 22.61 -1.10
N HIS A 113 -17.14 21.67 -0.92
CA HIS A 113 -18.56 21.83 -1.22
C HIS A 113 -19.25 22.67 -0.15
N GLU A 114 -20.41 23.28 -0.45
CA GLU A 114 -21.26 23.99 0.51
C GLU A 114 -21.60 23.14 1.76
N PHE A 115 -21.88 21.85 1.53
CA PHE A 115 -21.96 20.83 2.58
C PHE A 115 -20.75 19.91 2.45
N PRO A 116 -19.58 20.19 3.11
CA PRO A 116 -18.36 19.41 2.93
C PRO A 116 -18.55 17.93 3.19
N GLN A 117 -18.00 17.10 2.29
CA GLN A 117 -17.91 15.66 2.45
C GLN A 117 -16.66 15.30 3.25
N LEU A 118 -16.80 14.38 4.20
CA LEU A 118 -15.68 13.76 4.89
C LEU A 118 -15.29 12.47 4.15
N ALA A 119 -14.07 12.38 3.63
CA ALA A 119 -13.63 11.28 2.78
C ALA A 119 -12.20 10.83 3.05
N TYR A 120 -11.94 9.56 2.72
CA TYR A 120 -10.59 9.01 2.61
C TYR A 120 -9.96 9.50 1.30
N PHE A 121 -8.76 10.04 1.38
CA PHE A 121 -8.03 10.50 0.21
C PHE A 121 -6.61 9.95 0.18
N ARG A 122 -6.13 9.64 -1.03
CA ARG A 122 -4.76 9.25 -1.28
C ARG A 122 -4.31 9.88 -2.60
N GLY A 123 -3.26 10.67 -2.54
CA GLY A 123 -2.74 11.39 -3.70
C GLY A 123 -2.17 12.75 -3.30
N THR A 124 -2.00 13.64 -4.28
CA THR A 124 -1.53 15.01 -4.05
C THR A 124 -2.69 15.90 -3.63
N PRO A 125 -2.63 16.58 -2.47
CA PRO A 125 -3.64 17.53 -2.03
C PRO A 125 -3.91 18.64 -3.05
N LYS A 126 -5.19 18.95 -3.28
CA LYS A 126 -5.64 20.00 -4.22
C LYS A 126 -6.66 20.93 -3.57
N LYS A 127 -6.54 22.24 -3.79
CA LYS A 127 -7.58 23.22 -3.42
C LYS A 127 -8.84 23.00 -4.28
N PRO A 128 -10.06 23.28 -3.76
CA PRO A 128 -10.36 23.96 -2.48
C PRO A 128 -10.48 23.03 -1.26
N ASN A 129 -10.21 21.73 -1.40
CA ASN A 129 -10.38 20.77 -0.34
C ASN A 129 -9.37 20.99 0.81
N GLN A 130 -9.77 20.64 2.04
CA GLN A 130 -8.88 20.61 3.20
C GLN A 130 -8.43 19.17 3.47
N TYR A 131 -7.17 19.00 3.87
CA TYR A 131 -6.58 17.69 4.12
C TYR A 131 -5.91 17.66 5.49
N PHE A 132 -6.16 16.59 6.23
CA PHE A 132 -5.63 16.34 7.56
C PHE A 132 -4.78 15.08 7.52
N GLY A 133 -3.59 15.10 8.09
CA GLY A 133 -2.60 14.03 8.04
C GLY A 133 -1.22 14.57 7.64
N PRO A 134 -0.32 13.74 7.08
CA PRO A 134 -0.55 12.37 6.62
C PRO A 134 -0.77 11.36 7.76
N TYR A 135 -1.56 10.31 7.49
CA TYR A 135 -1.77 9.19 8.38
C TYR A 135 -0.86 8.01 8.00
N PRO A 136 -0.34 7.24 8.97
CA PRO A 136 0.54 6.12 8.69
C PRO A 136 -0.07 5.01 7.83
N ASN A 137 -1.38 4.79 7.97
CA ASN A 137 -2.10 3.74 7.26
C ASN A 137 -3.57 4.12 7.00
N GLY A 138 -4.23 3.38 6.09
CA GLY A 138 -5.61 3.63 5.73
C GLY A 138 -6.64 3.26 6.80
N TYR A 139 -6.27 2.40 7.73
CA TYR A 139 -7.14 2.03 8.86
C TYR A 139 -7.34 3.23 9.80
N ALA A 140 -6.25 3.91 10.16
CA ALA A 140 -6.30 5.08 11.02
C ALA A 140 -7.18 6.23 10.47
N VAL A 141 -7.19 6.42 9.13
CA VAL A 141 -8.10 7.39 8.49
C VAL A 141 -9.56 6.96 8.61
N ARG A 142 -9.85 5.69 8.35
CA ARG A 142 -11.23 5.17 8.43
C ARG A 142 -11.79 5.21 9.85
N ASP A 143 -10.96 4.86 10.82
CA ASP A 143 -11.30 4.97 12.24
C ASP A 143 -11.59 6.42 12.62
N SER A 144 -10.76 7.37 12.18
CA SER A 144 -11.00 8.81 12.37
C SER A 144 -12.30 9.28 11.71
N ILE A 145 -12.61 8.81 10.50
CA ILE A 145 -13.89 9.14 9.82
C ILE A 145 -15.06 8.60 10.63
N GLU A 146 -15.00 7.37 11.11
CA GLU A 146 -16.07 6.77 11.91
C GLU A 146 -16.32 7.55 13.22
N ILE A 147 -15.23 7.97 13.87
CA ILE A 147 -15.27 8.80 15.07
C ILE A 147 -15.96 10.14 14.77
N LEU A 148 -15.51 10.84 13.73
CA LEU A 148 -16.05 12.15 13.34
C LEU A 148 -17.51 12.08 12.94
N GLN A 149 -17.94 11.00 12.31
CA GLN A 149 -19.36 10.77 12.01
C GLN A 149 -20.20 10.58 13.28
N LYS A 150 -19.68 9.84 14.27
CA LYS A 150 -20.39 9.66 15.56
C LYS A 150 -20.59 10.96 16.30
N VAL A 151 -19.59 11.83 16.29
CA VAL A 151 -19.58 13.05 17.10
C VAL A 151 -20.20 14.23 16.36
N PHE A 152 -19.80 14.46 15.10
CA PHE A 152 -20.17 15.67 14.36
C PHE A 152 -21.20 15.43 13.25
N ARG A 153 -21.64 14.18 13.03
CA ARG A 153 -22.69 13.79 12.08
C ARG A 153 -22.47 14.28 10.65
N LEU A 154 -21.20 14.28 10.21
CA LEU A 154 -20.82 14.75 8.88
C LEU A 154 -21.15 13.71 7.80
N ARG A 155 -21.50 14.18 6.60
CA ARG A 155 -21.75 13.32 5.46
C ARG A 155 -20.46 12.69 4.91
N THR A 156 -20.57 11.47 4.40
CA THR A 156 -19.48 10.77 3.69
C THR A 156 -19.87 10.37 2.27
N CYS A 157 -21.14 10.62 1.86
CA CYS A 157 -21.60 10.31 0.52
C CYS A 157 -20.98 11.26 -0.52
N GLU A 158 -20.75 10.74 -1.72
CA GLU A 158 -20.26 11.51 -2.88
C GLU A 158 -21.28 12.58 -3.30
N ASP A 159 -20.80 13.65 -3.94
CA ASP A 159 -21.63 14.79 -4.35
C ASP A 159 -22.73 14.38 -5.33
N SER A 160 -22.45 13.40 -6.22
CA SER A 160 -23.46 12.83 -7.12
C SER A 160 -24.62 12.16 -6.37
N VAL A 161 -24.30 11.43 -5.30
CA VAL A 161 -25.33 10.78 -4.45
C VAL A 161 -26.05 11.81 -3.59
N PHE A 162 -25.34 12.84 -3.11
CA PHE A 162 -25.90 13.93 -2.33
C PHE A 162 -26.96 14.71 -3.13
N ALA A 163 -26.65 15.09 -4.37
CA ALA A 163 -27.52 15.91 -5.22
C ALA A 163 -28.80 15.20 -5.69
N HIS A 164 -28.84 13.88 -5.68
CA HIS A 164 -29.97 13.11 -6.22
C HIS A 164 -30.73 12.30 -5.14
N ARG A 165 -30.53 12.63 -3.87
CA ARG A 165 -31.19 11.90 -2.78
C ARG A 165 -32.52 12.54 -2.42
N ASP A 166 -33.55 11.70 -2.34
CA ASP A 166 -34.94 12.07 -2.04
C ASP A 166 -35.48 11.46 -0.74
N ARG A 167 -34.70 10.62 -0.05
CA ARG A 167 -35.05 10.01 1.23
C ARG A 167 -33.85 9.84 2.15
N PRO A 168 -34.03 9.84 3.50
CA PRO A 168 -32.92 9.66 4.44
C PRO A 168 -32.20 8.34 4.22
N CYS A 169 -30.87 8.37 4.19
CA CYS A 169 -30.06 7.16 4.10
C CYS A 169 -29.87 6.51 5.49
N LEU A 170 -29.32 5.30 5.51
CA LEU A 170 -29.05 4.58 6.75
C LEU A 170 -28.23 5.41 7.75
N LEU A 171 -27.22 6.16 7.28
CA LEU A 171 -26.39 7.00 8.18
C LEU A 171 -27.22 8.11 8.85
N ALA A 172 -28.21 8.67 8.15
CA ALA A 172 -29.13 9.63 8.75
C ALA A 172 -30.04 8.95 9.79
N GLN A 173 -30.59 7.78 9.46
CA GLN A 173 -31.50 7.03 10.36
C GLN A 173 -30.79 6.59 11.67
N ILE A 174 -29.50 6.24 11.60
CA ILE A 174 -28.70 5.87 12.79
C ILE A 174 -27.95 7.05 13.41
N ASN A 175 -28.36 8.29 13.11
CA ASN A 175 -27.76 9.53 13.64
C ASN A 175 -26.25 9.69 13.42
N ARG A 176 -25.73 9.15 12.31
CA ARG A 176 -24.32 9.32 11.88
C ARG A 176 -24.14 10.41 10.83
N CYS A 177 -25.23 11.00 10.32
CA CYS A 177 -25.26 12.12 9.39
C CYS A 177 -26.45 13.01 9.72
N SER A 178 -26.29 14.32 9.67
CA SER A 178 -27.35 15.30 9.89
C SER A 178 -28.32 15.46 8.71
N ALA A 179 -28.18 14.64 7.66
CA ALA A 179 -29.00 14.59 6.45
C ALA A 179 -29.14 15.95 5.72
N PRO A 180 -28.04 16.67 5.42
CA PRO A 180 -28.13 17.94 4.70
C PRO A 180 -28.71 17.79 3.28
N CYS A 181 -28.59 16.61 2.66
CA CYS A 181 -29.20 16.30 1.36
C CYS A 181 -30.75 16.33 1.37
N MET A 182 -31.35 16.28 2.55
CA MET A 182 -32.81 16.32 2.76
C MET A 182 -33.29 17.68 3.28
N GLY A 183 -32.38 18.67 3.40
CA GLY A 183 -32.72 19.95 4.04
C GLY A 183 -33.04 19.84 5.55
N ALA A 184 -32.62 18.73 6.20
CA ALA A 184 -32.85 18.51 7.64
C ALA A 184 -31.96 19.39 8.54
N VAL A 185 -30.96 20.04 7.96
CA VAL A 185 -30.03 20.97 8.61
C VAL A 185 -29.69 22.11 7.64
N SER A 186 -29.61 23.35 8.16
CA SER A 186 -29.24 24.51 7.33
C SER A 186 -27.75 24.49 6.96
N PRO A 187 -27.32 25.24 5.92
CA PRO A 187 -25.90 25.40 5.59
C PRO A 187 -25.06 25.94 6.75
N GLU A 188 -25.63 26.87 7.55
CA GLU A 188 -24.97 27.49 8.71
C GLU A 188 -24.76 26.48 9.84
N GLU A 189 -25.80 25.69 10.18
CA GLU A 189 -25.72 24.64 11.20
C GLU A 189 -24.77 23.52 10.80
N TYR A 190 -24.81 23.08 9.54
CA TYR A 190 -23.85 22.11 9.02
C TYR A 190 -22.42 22.66 9.00
N GLY A 191 -22.25 23.92 8.61
CA GLY A 191 -20.98 24.65 8.66
C GLY A 191 -20.42 24.72 10.08
N GLU A 192 -21.25 24.80 11.11
CA GLU A 192 -20.84 24.71 12.51
C GLU A 192 -20.32 23.32 12.87
N GLN A 193 -21.02 22.27 12.49
CA GLN A 193 -20.58 20.88 12.69
C GLN A 193 -19.19 20.65 12.03
N VAL A 194 -18.99 21.21 10.83
CA VAL A 194 -17.70 21.16 10.12
C VAL A 194 -16.63 21.94 10.88
N ARG A 195 -16.92 23.15 11.36
CA ARG A 195 -15.95 23.95 12.15
C ARG A 195 -15.52 23.21 13.43
N HIS A 196 -16.45 22.57 14.12
CA HIS A 196 -16.17 21.75 15.32
C HIS A 196 -15.27 20.55 14.97
N ALA A 197 -15.56 19.85 13.88
CA ALA A 197 -14.72 18.73 13.42
C ALA A 197 -13.30 19.19 13.02
N VAL A 198 -13.19 20.32 12.35
CA VAL A 198 -11.89 20.91 11.97
C VAL A 198 -11.12 21.36 13.22
N ALA A 199 -11.78 21.98 14.20
CA ALA A 199 -11.17 22.36 15.47
C ALA A 199 -10.65 21.12 16.23
N PHE A 200 -11.41 20.04 16.25
CA PHE A 200 -11.02 18.77 16.83
C PHE A 200 -9.81 18.17 16.11
N LEU A 201 -9.82 18.12 14.76
CA LEU A 201 -8.70 17.60 13.96
C LEU A 201 -7.42 18.42 14.13
N ASN A 202 -7.53 19.72 14.36
CA ASN A 202 -6.42 20.61 14.63
C ASN A 202 -6.01 20.67 16.11
N GLY A 203 -6.52 19.77 16.96
CA GLY A 203 -6.15 19.67 18.38
C GLY A 203 -6.72 20.75 19.30
N LYS A 204 -7.63 21.61 18.81
CA LYS A 204 -8.29 22.66 19.61
C LYS A 204 -9.42 22.11 20.48
N THR A 205 -9.25 20.91 21.02
CA THR A 205 -10.29 20.17 21.73
C THR A 205 -10.74 20.86 23.01
N ALA A 206 -9.82 21.49 23.76
CA ALA A 206 -10.17 22.21 24.99
C ALA A 206 -11.08 23.42 24.73
N HIS A 207 -10.84 24.15 23.65
CA HIS A 207 -11.69 25.27 23.23
C HIS A 207 -13.06 24.77 22.76
N LEU A 208 -13.07 23.69 21.99
CA LEU A 208 -14.29 23.04 21.51
C LEU A 208 -15.15 22.55 22.69
N MET A 209 -14.56 21.92 23.70
CA MET A 209 -15.28 21.44 24.88
C MET A 209 -15.96 22.59 25.64
N LYS A 210 -15.26 23.71 25.82
CA LYS A 210 -15.86 24.91 26.45
C LYS A 210 -17.03 25.49 25.66
N ASP A 211 -16.90 25.56 24.34
CA ASP A 211 -17.96 26.03 23.45
C ASP A 211 -19.22 25.13 23.55
N LEU A 212 -19.01 23.82 23.53
CA LEU A 212 -20.10 22.85 23.68
C LEU A 212 -20.75 22.89 25.07
N GLU A 213 -19.94 23.05 26.14
CA GLU A 213 -20.44 23.23 27.51
C GLU A 213 -21.30 24.50 27.62
N GLN A 214 -20.86 25.61 27.04
CA GLN A 214 -21.64 26.85 27.02
C GLN A 214 -22.95 26.70 26.30
N LYS A 215 -22.99 26.03 25.14
CA LYS A 215 -24.21 25.73 24.39
C LYS A 215 -25.18 24.81 25.15
N MET A 216 -24.63 23.81 25.82
CA MET A 216 -25.39 22.91 26.68
C MET A 216 -26.08 23.68 27.81
N LEU A 217 -25.35 24.56 28.49
CA LEU A 217 -25.93 25.39 29.57
C LEU A 217 -26.96 26.36 29.04
N GLN A 218 -26.70 27.04 27.93
CA GLN A 218 -27.66 27.94 27.29
C GLN A 218 -28.98 27.25 26.88
N ALA A 219 -28.88 26.05 26.29
CA ALA A 219 -30.04 25.23 25.95
C ALA A 219 -30.81 24.80 27.19
N ALA A 220 -30.13 24.48 28.30
CA ALA A 220 -30.77 24.16 29.58
C ALA A 220 -31.47 25.37 30.18
N GLU A 221 -30.91 26.58 30.12
CA GLU A 221 -31.51 27.84 30.58
C GLU A 221 -32.78 28.17 29.80
N THR A 222 -32.81 27.87 28.50
CA THR A 222 -34.03 28.06 27.66
C THR A 222 -35.02 26.88 27.75
N LEU A 223 -34.76 25.92 28.63
CA LEU A 223 -35.57 24.70 28.85
C LEU A 223 -35.65 23.77 27.61
N ASP A 224 -34.70 23.91 26.65
CA ASP A 224 -34.54 22.99 25.53
C ASP A 224 -33.67 21.81 25.95
N PHE A 225 -34.27 20.89 26.69
CA PHE A 225 -33.58 19.71 27.22
C PHE A 225 -33.12 18.72 26.16
N GLU A 226 -33.75 18.69 24.98
CA GLU A 226 -33.32 17.84 23.87
C GLU A 226 -32.03 18.36 23.26
N ALA A 227 -31.88 19.66 23.02
CA ALA A 227 -30.65 20.29 22.56
C ALA A 227 -29.55 20.14 23.61
N ALA A 228 -29.86 20.38 24.91
CA ALA A 228 -28.90 20.19 25.99
C ALA A 228 -28.38 18.75 26.07
N ALA A 229 -29.24 17.75 25.91
CA ALA A 229 -28.87 16.33 25.87
C ALA A 229 -27.94 16.01 24.69
N LYS A 230 -28.22 16.56 23.49
CA LYS A 230 -27.34 16.39 22.32
C LYS A 230 -25.91 16.92 22.56
N TRP A 231 -25.78 18.10 23.15
CA TRP A 231 -24.48 18.70 23.48
C TRP A 231 -23.78 17.91 24.58
N ARG A 232 -24.46 17.46 25.63
CA ARG A 232 -23.91 16.58 26.68
C ARG A 232 -23.36 15.29 26.10
N ASP A 233 -24.10 14.62 25.23
CA ASP A 233 -23.68 13.34 24.62
C ASP A 233 -22.46 13.54 23.72
N GLN A 234 -22.38 14.68 23.03
CA GLN A 234 -21.23 15.06 22.21
C GLN A 234 -19.98 15.31 23.07
N ILE A 235 -20.13 16.04 24.19
CA ILE A 235 -19.06 16.27 25.19
C ILE A 235 -18.57 14.94 25.75
N GLN A 236 -19.48 14.05 26.13
CA GLN A 236 -19.13 12.74 26.68
C GLN A 236 -18.39 11.86 25.64
N ALA A 237 -18.83 11.88 24.38
CA ALA A 237 -18.15 11.17 23.30
C ALA A 237 -16.72 11.69 23.08
N LEU A 238 -16.52 13.01 23.08
CA LEU A 238 -15.20 13.65 22.98
C LEU A 238 -14.33 13.31 24.18
N GLY A 239 -14.84 13.37 25.41
CA GLY A 239 -14.13 13.01 26.63
C GLY A 239 -13.69 11.54 26.67
N THR A 240 -14.54 10.63 26.21
CA THR A 240 -14.21 9.20 26.12
C THR A 240 -13.08 8.94 25.11
N MET A 241 -13.01 9.73 24.04
CA MET A 241 -11.93 9.65 23.05
C MET A 241 -10.62 10.18 23.63
N GLN A 242 -10.66 11.26 24.37
CA GLN A 242 -9.48 11.83 25.05
C GLN A 242 -8.88 10.84 26.06
N SER A 243 -9.72 10.15 26.82
CA SER A 243 -9.25 9.18 27.82
C SER A 243 -8.61 7.90 27.23
N LYS A 244 -8.91 7.56 25.99
CA LYS A 244 -8.35 6.39 25.29
C LYS A 244 -7.04 6.67 24.57
N GLN A 245 -6.66 7.94 24.40
CA GLN A 245 -5.42 8.32 23.74
C GLN A 245 -4.29 8.47 24.78
N PHE A 246 -3.31 7.57 24.72
CA PHE A 246 -2.16 7.52 25.64
C PHE A 246 -1.20 8.71 25.50
N ILE A 247 -1.36 9.51 24.43
CA ILE A 247 -0.54 10.67 24.13
C ILE A 247 -1.46 11.89 24.07
N ASP A 248 -1.86 12.37 25.24
CA ASP A 248 -2.49 13.68 25.40
C ASP A 248 -1.50 14.60 26.11
N SER A 249 -0.94 15.53 25.38
CA SER A 249 -0.09 16.54 25.98
C SER A 249 -0.93 17.51 26.80
N LYS A 250 -0.77 17.45 28.11
CA LYS A 250 -1.49 18.32 29.06
C LYS A 250 -1.14 19.82 28.93
N ASN A 251 -0.14 20.17 28.11
CA ASN A 251 0.43 21.51 27.96
C ASN A 251 0.18 22.19 26.60
N LEU A 252 -0.94 21.91 25.94
CA LEU A 252 -1.20 22.44 24.60
C LEU A 252 -1.89 23.81 24.62
N ASN A 253 -1.12 24.85 24.91
CA ASN A 253 -1.49 26.21 24.49
C ASN A 253 -1.34 26.42 22.96
N GLN A 254 -0.57 25.58 22.28
CA GLN A 254 -0.45 25.51 20.82
C GLN A 254 -0.23 24.05 20.38
N PRO A 255 -1.18 23.43 19.71
CA PRO A 255 -1.01 22.09 19.17
C PRO A 255 0.05 22.10 18.08
N GLN A 256 1.13 21.31 18.26
CA GLN A 256 2.21 21.13 17.31
C GLN A 256 2.07 19.78 16.61
N ASP A 257 2.40 19.74 15.34
CA ASP A 257 2.54 18.50 14.60
C ASP A 257 3.93 17.92 14.87
N ILE A 258 3.98 16.71 15.41
CA ILE A 258 5.22 16.05 15.82
C ILE A 258 5.30 14.70 15.14
N ASP A 259 6.44 14.40 14.53
CA ASP A 259 6.78 13.05 14.13
C ASP A 259 7.93 12.53 15.01
N ILE A 260 7.88 11.25 15.31
CA ILE A 260 8.93 10.54 16.02
C ILE A 260 9.46 9.45 15.12
N VAL A 261 10.76 9.45 14.88
CA VAL A 261 11.43 8.39 14.11
C VAL A 261 12.45 7.74 15.04
N ALA A 262 12.21 6.48 15.39
CA ALA A 262 13.12 5.68 16.16
C ALA A 262 13.75 4.60 15.29
N VAL A 263 15.05 4.37 15.46
CA VAL A 263 15.78 3.29 14.81
C VAL A 263 16.24 2.28 15.84
N ALA A 264 16.11 0.99 15.48
CA ALA A 264 16.68 -0.15 16.21
C ALA A 264 17.41 -1.06 15.24
N GLU A 265 18.50 -1.67 15.71
CA GLU A 265 19.32 -2.58 14.94
C GLU A 265 19.65 -3.82 15.78
N ALA A 266 19.53 -5.00 15.19
CA ALA A 266 19.94 -6.27 15.80
C ALA A 266 20.12 -7.34 14.73
N GLY A 267 21.12 -8.21 14.90
CA GLY A 267 21.32 -9.39 14.05
C GLY A 267 21.33 -9.08 12.55
N GLY A 268 22.01 -8.01 12.12
CA GLY A 268 22.11 -7.62 10.71
C GLY A 268 20.82 -7.05 10.09
N SER A 269 19.81 -6.76 10.90
CA SER A 269 18.55 -6.16 10.47
C SER A 269 18.31 -4.81 11.13
N VAL A 270 17.64 -3.92 10.42
CA VAL A 270 17.29 -2.56 10.90
C VAL A 270 15.78 -2.38 10.88
N CYS A 271 15.24 -1.77 11.91
CA CYS A 271 13.85 -1.31 11.98
C CYS A 271 13.81 0.19 12.20
N LEU A 272 13.01 0.89 11.40
CA LEU A 272 12.64 2.27 11.65
C LEU A 272 11.17 2.32 12.03
N HIS A 273 10.89 2.88 13.20
CA HIS A 273 9.52 3.04 13.71
C HIS A 273 9.14 4.50 13.67
N TRP A 274 8.16 4.82 12.85
CA TRP A 274 7.62 6.17 12.70
C TRP A 274 6.29 6.30 13.41
N VAL A 275 6.20 7.31 14.27
CA VAL A 275 4.97 7.68 14.99
C VAL A 275 4.56 9.07 14.55
N SER A 276 3.29 9.26 14.25
CA SER A 276 2.73 10.53 13.79
C SER A 276 1.76 11.10 14.82
N ILE A 277 2.02 12.36 15.25
CA ILE A 277 1.20 13.13 16.18
C ILE A 277 0.73 14.39 15.45
N ARG A 278 -0.58 14.59 15.34
CA ARG A 278 -1.19 15.75 14.69
C ARG A 278 -2.18 16.42 15.63
N GLY A 279 -2.02 17.74 15.81
CA GLY A 279 -2.82 18.48 16.76
C GLY A 279 -2.76 17.91 18.19
N GLY A 280 -1.60 17.40 18.61
CA GLY A 280 -1.38 16.79 19.93
C GLY A 280 -1.95 15.39 20.10
N ARG A 281 -2.48 14.75 19.05
CA ARG A 281 -3.04 13.40 19.08
C ARG A 281 -2.19 12.41 18.29
N HIS A 282 -2.01 11.22 18.82
CA HIS A 282 -1.43 10.10 18.10
C HIS A 282 -2.37 9.66 16.99
N VAL A 283 -1.98 9.88 15.73
CA VAL A 283 -2.79 9.50 14.56
C VAL A 283 -2.37 8.14 13.99
N GLY A 284 -1.33 7.53 14.53
CA GLY A 284 -0.87 6.19 14.19
C GLY A 284 0.64 6.08 14.10
N ASP A 285 1.09 4.86 13.89
CA ASP A 285 2.49 4.49 13.76
C ASP A 285 2.70 3.47 12.65
N LYS A 286 3.96 3.30 12.23
CA LYS A 286 4.35 2.32 11.23
C LYS A 286 5.81 1.93 11.38
N SER A 287 6.09 0.62 11.30
CA SER A 287 7.46 0.10 11.24
C SER A 287 7.87 -0.18 9.81
N PHE A 288 9.13 0.11 9.49
CA PHE A 288 9.76 -0.11 8.20
C PHE A 288 10.98 -1.00 8.40
N PHE A 289 11.12 -1.98 7.51
CA PHE A 289 12.24 -2.93 7.50
C PHE A 289 12.93 -2.81 6.14
N PRO A 290 14.01 -2.00 6.04
CA PRO A 290 14.77 -1.90 4.80
C PRO A 290 15.49 -3.19 4.47
N ASP A 291 15.76 -3.40 3.19
CA ASP A 291 16.50 -4.55 2.70
C ASP A 291 17.99 -4.43 3.07
N THR A 292 18.46 -5.29 3.96
CA THR A 292 19.86 -5.35 4.42
C THR A 292 20.68 -6.47 3.79
N ARG A 293 20.13 -7.21 2.80
CA ARG A 293 20.80 -8.41 2.22
C ARG A 293 22.19 -8.18 1.66
N TYR A 294 22.46 -6.98 1.19
CA TYR A 294 23.78 -6.61 0.64
C TYR A 294 24.67 -5.90 1.67
N ASP A 295 24.21 -5.78 2.92
CA ASP A 295 24.87 -5.07 3.99
C ASP A 295 24.87 -5.93 5.27
N PRO A 296 25.85 -6.86 5.40
CA PRO A 296 25.88 -7.79 6.53
C PRO A 296 26.15 -7.11 7.88
N GLU A 297 26.66 -5.87 7.87
CA GLU A 297 26.88 -5.04 9.04
C GLU A 297 26.21 -3.66 8.81
N PRO A 298 24.88 -3.60 8.80
CA PRO A 298 24.17 -2.37 8.53
C PRO A 298 24.39 -1.35 9.67
N ASN A 299 24.68 -0.11 9.31
CA ASN A 299 24.78 0.98 10.27
C ASN A 299 23.39 1.66 10.42
N ALA A 300 22.78 1.55 11.57
CA ALA A 300 21.44 2.12 11.84
C ALA A 300 21.35 3.62 11.50
N GLN A 301 22.43 4.38 11.70
CA GLN A 301 22.50 5.81 11.40
C GLN A 301 22.29 6.07 9.89
N ASP A 302 22.95 5.31 8.99
CA ASP A 302 22.85 5.49 7.55
C ASP A 302 21.43 5.20 7.05
N TYR A 303 20.80 4.17 7.62
CA TYR A 303 19.41 3.82 7.31
C TYR A 303 18.41 4.87 7.81
N ALA A 304 18.65 5.44 8.99
CA ALA A 304 17.82 6.48 9.56
C ALA A 304 17.88 7.78 8.75
N GLU A 305 19.07 8.19 8.34
CA GLU A 305 19.27 9.35 7.45
C GLU A 305 18.61 9.16 6.08
N ALA A 306 18.79 7.99 5.46
CA ALA A 306 18.15 7.64 4.20
C ALA A 306 16.62 7.64 4.32
N PHE A 307 16.08 7.14 5.44
CA PHE A 307 14.64 7.18 5.70
C PHE A 307 14.13 8.61 5.78
N VAL A 308 14.74 9.46 6.60
CA VAL A 308 14.32 10.84 6.78
C VAL A 308 14.36 11.61 5.46
N ALA A 309 15.42 11.43 4.66
CA ALA A 309 15.54 12.05 3.35
C ALA A 309 14.43 11.58 2.38
N GLN A 310 14.21 10.27 2.26
CA GLN A 310 13.20 9.72 1.37
C GLN A 310 11.77 9.98 1.83
N HIS A 311 11.55 10.08 3.15
CA HIS A 311 10.24 10.28 3.73
C HIS A 311 9.78 11.73 3.64
N TYR A 312 10.65 12.73 3.86
CA TYR A 312 10.27 14.13 4.03
C TYR A 312 10.65 15.06 2.87
N LEU A 313 11.70 14.77 2.07
CA LEU A 313 12.02 15.64 0.93
C LEU A 313 10.90 15.63 -0.12
N GLY A 314 10.39 16.83 -0.46
CA GLY A 314 9.28 17.02 -1.38
C GLY A 314 7.91 16.60 -0.84
N LYS A 315 7.75 16.42 0.49
CA LYS A 315 6.49 16.01 1.13
C LYS A 315 6.12 16.94 2.29
N PRO A 316 4.84 16.96 2.76
CA PRO A 316 4.44 17.68 3.97
C PRO A 316 5.26 17.24 5.18
N LYS A 317 5.66 18.20 6.01
CA LYS A 317 6.55 18.02 7.15
C LYS A 317 5.87 18.42 8.45
N PRO A 318 6.20 17.76 9.60
CA PRO A 318 5.75 18.19 10.91
C PRO A 318 6.49 19.46 11.37
N ASP A 319 6.01 20.08 12.44
CA ASP A 319 6.73 21.20 13.08
C ASP A 319 7.99 20.71 13.80
N ILE A 320 7.96 19.47 14.33
CA ILE A 320 9.04 18.88 15.13
C ILE A 320 9.28 17.44 14.67
N LEU A 321 10.55 17.07 14.52
CA LEU A 321 11.00 15.69 14.37
C LEU A 321 11.82 15.27 15.58
N LEU A 322 11.32 14.28 16.34
CA LEU A 322 12.04 13.64 17.44
C LEU A 322 12.73 12.37 16.93
N SER A 323 13.97 12.13 17.33
CA SER A 323 14.73 10.96 16.92
C SER A 323 15.71 10.50 18.00
N ASN A 324 16.02 9.19 18.02
CA ASN A 324 17.09 8.61 18.85
C ASN A 324 18.45 8.58 18.13
N PHE A 325 18.56 9.29 17.01
CA PHE A 325 19.78 9.43 16.22
C PHE A 325 20.02 10.89 15.84
N ALA A 326 21.25 11.22 15.47
CA ALA A 326 21.61 12.57 15.07
C ALA A 326 21.33 12.78 13.57
N LEU A 327 20.74 13.93 13.22
CA LEU A 327 20.55 14.30 11.81
C LEU A 327 21.70 15.22 11.37
N PRO A 328 22.36 14.94 10.22
CA PRO A 328 23.37 15.82 9.65
C PRO A 328 22.83 17.22 9.35
N GLU A 329 23.64 18.23 9.56
CA GLU A 329 23.25 19.64 9.33
C GLU A 329 22.81 19.88 7.87
N ALA A 330 23.48 19.24 6.92
CA ALA A 330 23.10 19.33 5.51
C ALA A 330 21.70 18.79 5.24
N LEU A 331 21.30 17.69 5.90
CA LEU A 331 19.95 17.14 5.78
C LEU A 331 18.91 18.05 6.44
N GLN A 332 19.22 18.59 7.62
CA GLN A 332 18.36 19.58 8.30
C GLN A 332 18.15 20.84 7.44
N ALA A 333 19.22 21.34 6.83
CA ALA A 333 19.17 22.49 5.92
C ALA A 333 18.33 22.18 4.66
N ALA A 334 18.52 21.04 4.03
CA ALA A 334 17.75 20.60 2.86
C ALA A 334 16.25 20.45 3.19
N LEU A 335 15.94 19.88 4.35
CA LEU A 335 14.56 19.78 4.82
C LEU A 335 13.92 21.17 5.05
N ASN A 336 14.65 22.16 5.53
CA ASN A 336 14.14 23.48 5.81
C ASN A 336 14.14 24.44 4.61
N SER A 337 14.90 24.15 3.54
CA SER A 337 14.96 25.00 2.34
C SER A 337 13.66 25.03 1.54
N GLU A 338 12.84 24.00 1.62
CA GLU A 338 11.60 23.82 0.84
C GLU A 338 10.32 24.20 1.60
N HIS A 339 10.41 24.66 2.85
CA HIS A 339 9.23 24.85 3.71
C HIS A 339 9.14 26.26 4.28
N PRO A 340 7.94 26.89 4.31
CA PRO A 340 7.76 28.23 4.88
C PRO A 340 7.96 28.31 6.39
N ARG A 341 7.87 27.17 7.12
CA ARG A 341 8.20 27.06 8.55
C ARG A 341 9.34 26.08 8.73
N ALA A 342 10.37 26.47 9.47
CA ALA A 342 11.48 25.58 9.79
C ALA A 342 11.04 24.47 10.72
N MET A 343 11.33 23.23 10.34
CA MET A 343 11.15 22.05 11.17
C MET A 343 12.23 22.05 12.26
N GLN A 344 11.83 21.75 13.49
CA GLN A 344 12.73 21.70 14.64
C GLN A 344 13.27 20.28 14.85
N PHE A 345 14.57 20.17 15.17
CA PHE A 345 15.27 18.91 15.47
C PHE A 345 15.90 19.00 16.87
N PRO A 346 15.14 18.78 17.94
CA PRO A 346 15.67 18.87 19.28
C PRO A 346 16.76 17.83 19.54
N LYS A 347 17.91 18.26 20.08
CA LYS A 347 19.04 17.35 20.42
C LYS A 347 18.84 16.63 21.76
N THR A 348 18.05 17.20 22.64
CA THR A 348 17.77 16.65 23.99
C THR A 348 16.30 16.77 24.30
N GLU A 349 15.70 15.65 24.67
CA GLU A 349 14.29 15.58 25.03
C GLU A 349 14.10 15.60 26.55
N LYS A 350 13.07 16.34 27.00
CA LYS A 350 12.67 16.42 28.42
C LYS A 350 11.16 16.18 28.54
N GLY A 351 10.73 15.74 29.73
CA GLY A 351 9.30 15.55 30.01
C GLY A 351 8.62 14.51 29.10
N GLU A 352 7.42 14.83 28.62
CA GLU A 352 6.59 13.93 27.83
C GLU A 352 7.23 13.49 26.51
N ARG A 353 7.94 14.37 25.81
CA ARG A 353 8.64 14.07 24.55
C ARG A 353 9.67 12.96 24.72
N LYS A 354 10.39 12.94 25.82
CA LYS A 354 11.34 11.88 26.17
C LYS A 354 10.63 10.54 26.38
N VAL A 355 9.46 10.56 27.03
CA VAL A 355 8.65 9.36 27.23
C VAL A 355 8.18 8.81 25.87
N TRP A 356 7.68 9.66 25.00
CA TRP A 356 7.22 9.26 23.65
C TRP A 356 8.36 8.70 22.80
N LEU A 357 9.53 9.35 22.81
CA LEU A 357 10.69 8.85 22.08
C LEU A 357 11.13 7.48 22.62
N ASN A 358 11.19 7.30 23.93
CA ASN A 358 11.54 6.02 24.53
C ASN A 358 10.53 4.91 24.20
N MET A 359 9.23 5.25 24.13
CA MET A 359 8.20 4.30 23.67
C MET A 359 8.39 3.92 22.21
N ALA A 360 8.70 4.88 21.34
CA ALA A 360 8.97 4.61 19.92
C ALA A 360 10.21 3.72 19.74
N VAL A 361 11.27 3.93 20.53
CA VAL A 361 12.45 3.06 20.52
C VAL A 361 12.09 1.62 20.92
N LYS A 362 11.37 1.45 22.04
CA LYS A 362 10.91 0.12 22.47
C LYS A 362 10.01 -0.57 21.43
N ASN A 363 9.15 0.20 20.76
CA ASN A 363 8.32 -0.33 19.68
C ASN A 363 9.17 -0.75 18.47
N ALA A 364 10.22 0.00 18.13
CA ALA A 364 11.17 -0.36 17.08
C ALA A 364 11.89 -1.68 17.41
N GLU A 365 12.40 -1.80 18.64
CA GLU A 365 13.07 -3.02 19.14
C GLU A 365 12.12 -4.24 19.11
N HIS A 366 10.92 -4.07 19.64
CA HIS A 366 9.92 -5.14 19.64
C HIS A 366 9.51 -5.54 18.21
N ALA A 367 9.27 -4.58 17.33
CA ALA A 367 8.93 -4.84 15.93
C ALA A 367 10.08 -5.57 15.21
N LEU A 368 11.33 -5.23 15.52
CA LEU A 368 12.51 -5.89 14.96
C LEU A 368 12.60 -7.37 15.38
N VAL A 369 12.41 -7.65 16.67
CA VAL A 369 12.38 -9.03 17.18
C VAL A 369 11.25 -9.85 16.51
N GLN A 370 10.06 -9.30 16.41
CA GLN A 370 8.93 -9.95 15.74
C GLN A 370 9.22 -10.22 14.26
N HIS A 371 9.81 -9.26 13.56
CA HIS A 371 10.20 -9.40 12.17
C HIS A 371 11.25 -10.50 11.97
N GLN A 372 12.27 -10.56 12.83
CA GLN A 372 13.29 -11.62 12.80
C GLN A 372 12.70 -13.02 13.04
N LEU A 373 11.81 -13.16 14.02
CA LEU A 373 11.12 -14.42 14.29
C LEU A 373 10.24 -14.86 13.10
N GLN A 374 9.56 -13.91 12.45
CA GLN A 374 8.79 -14.19 11.25
C GLN A 374 9.68 -14.62 10.08
N ASN A 375 10.79 -13.93 9.87
CA ASN A 375 11.75 -14.27 8.80
C ASN A 375 12.39 -15.64 9.03
N SER A 376 12.80 -15.96 10.26
CA SER A 376 13.36 -17.28 10.58
C SER A 376 12.37 -18.40 10.26
N ARG A 377 11.09 -18.23 10.63
CA ARG A 377 10.04 -19.20 10.29
C ARG A 377 9.79 -19.30 8.78
N GLN A 378 9.86 -18.20 8.06
CA GLN A 378 9.70 -18.22 6.60
C GLN A 378 10.92 -18.86 5.92
N THR A 379 12.13 -18.60 6.41
CA THR A 379 13.35 -19.25 5.93
C THR A 379 13.24 -20.77 6.10
N GLU A 380 12.88 -21.25 7.28
CA GLU A 380 12.68 -22.68 7.54
C GLU A 380 11.63 -23.32 6.59
N ARG A 381 10.52 -22.61 6.32
CA ARG A 381 9.49 -23.06 5.37
C ARG A 381 10.02 -23.21 3.95
N VAL A 382 10.83 -22.23 3.50
CA VAL A 382 11.43 -22.26 2.16
C VAL A 382 12.52 -23.31 2.06
N GLU A 383 13.37 -23.46 3.08
CA GLU A 383 14.43 -24.47 3.15
C GLU A 383 13.86 -25.88 3.05
N GLN A 384 12.86 -26.20 3.87
CA GLN A 384 12.21 -27.51 3.81
C GLN A 384 11.49 -27.76 2.49
N LEU A 385 10.84 -26.74 1.91
CA LEU A 385 10.24 -26.90 0.59
C LEU A 385 11.29 -27.14 -0.49
N ALA A 386 12.40 -26.38 -0.47
CA ALA A 386 13.51 -26.56 -1.40
C ALA A 386 14.07 -27.99 -1.33
N GLU A 387 14.31 -28.49 -0.13
CA GLU A 387 14.76 -29.86 0.09
C GLU A 387 13.79 -30.89 -0.51
N LEU A 388 12.48 -30.75 -0.24
CA LEU A 388 11.43 -31.64 -0.76
C LEU A 388 11.39 -31.68 -2.30
N ILE A 389 11.61 -30.54 -2.98
CA ILE A 389 11.60 -30.49 -4.44
C ILE A 389 12.99 -30.69 -5.06
N GLY A 390 14.03 -30.86 -4.22
CA GLY A 390 15.40 -31.14 -4.63
C GLY A 390 16.15 -29.95 -5.17
N LEU A 391 15.86 -28.77 -4.64
CA LEU A 391 16.62 -27.53 -4.83
C LEU A 391 17.40 -27.19 -3.57
N SER A 392 18.45 -26.37 -3.69
CA SER A 392 19.07 -25.76 -2.53
C SER A 392 18.22 -24.60 -2.00
N ALA A 393 18.30 -24.33 -0.70
CA ALA A 393 17.57 -23.23 -0.06
C ALA A 393 17.87 -21.85 -0.70
N ASN A 394 19.09 -21.67 -1.20
CA ASN A 394 19.51 -20.42 -1.86
C ASN A 394 18.95 -20.26 -3.29
N GLU A 395 18.52 -21.35 -3.90
CA GLU A 395 17.94 -21.38 -5.25
C GLU A 395 16.44 -21.12 -5.26
N LEU A 396 15.75 -21.37 -4.14
CA LEU A 396 14.30 -21.22 -4.07
C LEU A 396 13.88 -19.89 -3.42
N ARG A 397 13.65 -18.86 -4.21
CA ARG A 397 13.22 -17.53 -3.75
C ARG A 397 11.88 -17.12 -4.33
N ARG A 398 11.66 -17.46 -5.62
CA ARG A 398 10.47 -17.06 -6.35
C ARG A 398 9.67 -18.28 -6.77
N LEU A 399 8.43 -18.33 -6.30
CA LEU A 399 7.44 -19.33 -6.65
C LEU A 399 6.26 -18.67 -7.36
N GLU A 400 5.78 -19.29 -8.42
CA GLU A 400 4.54 -18.91 -9.09
C GLU A 400 3.55 -20.07 -8.99
N CYS A 401 2.33 -19.79 -8.55
CA CYS A 401 1.30 -20.82 -8.40
C CYS A 401 0.12 -20.53 -9.34
N PHE A 402 -0.32 -21.56 -10.06
CA PHE A 402 -1.46 -21.52 -10.97
C PHE A 402 -2.63 -22.33 -10.44
N ASP A 403 -3.81 -21.75 -10.52
CA ASP A 403 -5.09 -22.38 -10.22
C ASP A 403 -6.08 -22.10 -11.35
N ILE A 404 -6.82 -23.13 -11.78
CA ILE A 404 -7.91 -23.02 -12.75
C ILE A 404 -9.24 -23.09 -12.01
N SER A 405 -10.03 -22.05 -12.14
CA SER A 405 -11.31 -21.94 -11.46
C SER A 405 -12.45 -21.71 -12.47
N HIS A 406 -13.56 -22.43 -12.27
CA HIS A 406 -14.76 -22.33 -13.11
C HIS A 406 -15.90 -21.62 -12.39
N THR A 407 -16.63 -20.78 -13.11
CA THR A 407 -17.99 -20.40 -12.73
C THR A 407 -18.98 -21.37 -13.34
N GLN A 408 -19.95 -21.84 -12.57
CA GLN A 408 -21.03 -22.69 -13.10
C GLN A 408 -21.62 -22.03 -14.37
N GLY A 409 -21.15 -22.47 -15.54
CA GLY A 409 -21.75 -22.21 -16.85
C GLY A 409 -21.17 -21.06 -17.70
N GLU A 410 -20.29 -20.15 -17.20
CA GLU A 410 -20.06 -18.91 -17.97
C GLU A 410 -18.61 -18.53 -18.31
N ALA A 411 -17.62 -18.83 -17.52
CA ALA A 411 -16.23 -18.46 -17.84
C ALA A 411 -15.19 -19.22 -17.00
N THR A 412 -14.15 -19.69 -17.66
CA THR A 412 -12.95 -20.23 -17.03
C THR A 412 -11.96 -19.08 -16.79
N ILE A 413 -11.45 -18.98 -15.57
CA ILE A 413 -10.41 -18.01 -15.17
C ILE A 413 -9.23 -18.78 -14.62
N ALA A 414 -8.04 -18.50 -15.14
CA ALA A 414 -6.80 -18.92 -14.52
C ALA A 414 -6.21 -17.81 -13.67
N SER A 415 -5.76 -18.15 -12.48
CA SER A 415 -5.02 -17.26 -11.59
C SER A 415 -3.55 -17.64 -11.56
N CYS A 416 -2.68 -16.64 -11.45
CA CYS A 416 -1.27 -16.78 -11.15
C CYS A 416 -0.94 -15.88 -9.96
N VAL A 417 -0.54 -16.46 -8.86
CA VAL A 417 -0.01 -15.74 -7.70
C VAL A 417 1.49 -15.91 -7.61
N VAL A 418 2.16 -14.96 -7.00
CA VAL A 418 3.61 -14.90 -6.89
C VAL A 418 4.00 -14.80 -5.42
N TYR A 419 4.84 -15.72 -4.98
CA TYR A 419 5.58 -15.66 -3.73
C TYR A 419 7.03 -15.36 -4.05
N ASP A 420 7.60 -14.33 -3.44
CA ASP A 420 8.95 -13.86 -3.74
C ASP A 420 9.51 -13.15 -2.50
N ASP A 421 10.77 -13.42 -2.18
CA ASP A 421 11.44 -12.83 -1.01
C ASP A 421 10.62 -12.98 0.28
N PHE A 422 10.26 -14.22 0.61
CA PHE A 422 9.54 -14.62 1.83
C PHE A 422 8.11 -14.03 2.00
N ALA A 423 7.53 -13.46 0.95
CA ALA A 423 6.20 -12.89 1.00
C ALA A 423 5.40 -13.07 -0.30
N MET A 424 4.07 -13.11 -0.17
CA MET A 424 3.18 -13.00 -1.31
C MET A 424 3.28 -11.60 -1.94
N GLN A 425 3.31 -11.52 -3.29
CA GLN A 425 3.50 -10.29 -4.05
C GLN A 425 2.24 -9.90 -4.84
N PRO A 426 1.21 -9.28 -4.22
CA PRO A 426 -0.08 -9.01 -4.88
C PRO A 426 0.02 -8.12 -6.13
N SER A 427 1.03 -7.25 -6.22
CA SER A 427 1.27 -6.40 -7.39
C SER A 427 1.68 -7.20 -8.64
N GLN A 428 2.22 -8.41 -8.44
CA GLN A 428 2.67 -9.30 -9.50
C GLN A 428 1.65 -10.38 -9.87
N TYR A 429 0.52 -10.46 -9.17
CA TYR A 429 -0.55 -11.42 -9.49
C TYR A 429 -1.17 -11.12 -10.84
N ARG A 430 -1.56 -12.16 -11.56
CA ARG A 430 -2.23 -12.04 -12.86
C ARG A 430 -3.45 -12.94 -12.94
N ARG A 431 -4.49 -12.44 -13.58
CA ARG A 431 -5.67 -13.21 -13.97
C ARG A 431 -5.71 -13.32 -15.48
N TYR A 432 -6.06 -14.48 -15.95
CA TYR A 432 -6.19 -14.77 -17.36
C TYR A 432 -7.63 -15.22 -17.66
N ASN A 433 -8.32 -14.48 -18.52
CA ASN A 433 -9.55 -14.97 -19.09
C ASN A 433 -9.16 -16.03 -20.13
N ILE A 434 -9.71 -17.21 -19.99
CA ILE A 434 -9.51 -18.33 -20.91
C ILE A 434 -10.55 -18.20 -22.01
N ASN A 435 -10.10 -18.15 -23.26
CA ASN A 435 -10.96 -17.88 -24.41
C ASN A 435 -11.05 -19.06 -25.36
N THR A 436 -10.08 -19.98 -25.37
CA THR A 436 -9.98 -21.09 -26.33
C THR A 436 -10.47 -22.41 -25.78
N ALA A 437 -10.45 -22.59 -24.45
CA ALA A 437 -10.92 -23.82 -23.82
C ALA A 437 -12.45 -23.83 -23.68
N LYS A 438 -13.07 -24.99 -23.93
CA LYS A 438 -14.47 -25.23 -23.60
C LYS A 438 -14.68 -25.14 -22.08
N ALA A 439 -15.87 -24.75 -21.67
CA ALA A 439 -16.21 -24.71 -20.24
C ALA A 439 -16.02 -26.11 -19.61
N GLY A 440 -15.19 -26.19 -18.55
CA GLY A 440 -14.88 -27.46 -17.89
C GLY A 440 -13.63 -28.18 -18.41
N ASP A 441 -12.94 -27.67 -19.42
CA ASP A 441 -11.67 -28.23 -19.89
C ASP A 441 -10.48 -27.56 -19.20
N ASP A 442 -10.13 -28.08 -18.02
CA ASP A 442 -9.01 -27.60 -17.21
C ASP A 442 -7.66 -27.78 -17.89
N TYR A 443 -7.54 -28.80 -18.74
CA TYR A 443 -6.29 -29.11 -19.44
C TYR A 443 -5.99 -28.06 -20.52
N ALA A 444 -6.98 -27.76 -21.36
CA ALA A 444 -6.86 -26.71 -22.37
C ALA A 444 -6.65 -25.32 -21.70
N ALA A 445 -7.33 -25.06 -20.58
CA ALA A 445 -7.17 -23.83 -19.83
C ALA A 445 -5.76 -23.69 -19.26
N MET A 446 -5.20 -24.75 -18.67
CA MET A 446 -3.84 -24.77 -18.16
C MET A 446 -2.81 -24.54 -19.27
N ARG A 447 -2.96 -25.22 -20.41
CA ARG A 447 -2.12 -25.00 -21.60
C ARG A 447 -2.15 -23.54 -22.05
N GLU A 448 -3.34 -22.96 -22.19
CA GLU A 448 -3.49 -21.58 -22.63
C GLU A 448 -2.78 -20.60 -21.68
N VAL A 449 -2.98 -20.71 -20.36
CA VAL A 449 -2.37 -19.76 -19.41
C VAL A 449 -0.86 -19.87 -19.36
N LEU A 450 -0.32 -21.09 -19.33
CA LEU A 450 1.12 -21.31 -19.30
C LEU A 450 1.81 -20.85 -20.58
N THR A 451 1.23 -21.16 -21.75
CA THR A 451 1.74 -20.69 -23.05
C THR A 451 1.71 -19.17 -23.15
N ARG A 452 0.63 -18.52 -22.71
CA ARG A 452 0.53 -17.04 -22.73
C ARG A 452 1.54 -16.37 -21.82
N ARG A 453 1.80 -16.92 -20.61
CA ARG A 453 2.73 -16.34 -19.68
C ARG A 453 4.19 -16.63 -20.06
N TYR A 454 4.54 -17.89 -20.18
CA TYR A 454 5.93 -18.32 -20.40
C TYR A 454 6.37 -18.23 -21.84
N GLY A 455 5.48 -18.34 -22.82
CA GLY A 455 5.78 -18.06 -24.21
C GLY A 455 6.10 -16.59 -24.48
N LYS A 456 5.50 -15.65 -23.70
CA LYS A 456 5.92 -14.24 -23.74
C LYS A 456 7.33 -14.06 -23.16
N MET A 457 7.63 -14.75 -22.06
CA MET A 457 8.95 -14.71 -21.41
C MET A 457 10.03 -15.35 -22.30
N ALA A 458 9.72 -16.47 -22.97
CA ALA A 458 10.64 -17.12 -23.90
C ALA A 458 11.00 -16.20 -25.08
N ARG A 459 10.03 -15.51 -25.64
CA ARG A 459 10.27 -14.53 -26.73
C ARG A 459 11.11 -13.34 -26.25
N ALA A 460 10.83 -12.82 -25.06
CA ALA A 460 11.63 -11.72 -24.48
C ALA A 460 13.07 -12.18 -24.23
N ALA A 461 13.28 -13.38 -23.67
CA ALA A 461 14.60 -13.94 -23.46
C ALA A 461 15.37 -14.16 -24.79
N ALA A 462 14.69 -14.64 -25.84
CA ALA A 462 15.26 -14.81 -27.18
C ALA A 462 15.68 -13.46 -27.81
N ASN A 463 14.99 -12.37 -27.45
CA ASN A 463 15.34 -11.00 -27.88
C ASN A 463 16.43 -10.34 -27.01
N GLY A 464 17.00 -11.05 -26.01
CA GLY A 464 17.99 -10.49 -25.09
C GLY A 464 17.40 -9.54 -24.04
N GLU A 465 16.08 -9.50 -23.87
CA GLU A 465 15.43 -8.70 -22.84
C GLU A 465 15.58 -9.36 -21.46
N PRO A 466 15.78 -8.60 -20.37
CA PRO A 466 15.87 -9.15 -19.02
C PRO A 466 14.52 -9.76 -18.60
N VAL A 467 14.53 -11.07 -18.34
CA VAL A 467 13.33 -11.81 -17.89
C VAL A 467 13.55 -12.33 -16.46
N ARG A 468 12.59 -12.04 -15.58
CA ARG A 468 12.61 -12.59 -14.21
C ARG A 468 11.75 -13.85 -14.17
N LEU A 469 12.41 -15.00 -14.25
CA LEU A 469 11.76 -16.33 -14.16
C LEU A 469 11.53 -16.72 -12.69
N PRO A 470 10.54 -17.60 -12.41
CA PRO A 470 10.43 -18.25 -11.10
C PRO A 470 11.48 -19.38 -10.97
N ASP A 471 11.83 -19.68 -9.73
CA ASP A 471 12.74 -20.79 -9.40
C ASP A 471 12.00 -22.13 -9.40
N ALA A 472 10.68 -22.11 -9.14
CA ALA A 472 9.78 -23.24 -9.34
C ALA A 472 8.34 -22.76 -9.62
N VAL A 473 7.58 -23.61 -10.33
CA VAL A 473 6.16 -23.36 -10.66
C VAL A 473 5.29 -24.41 -10.00
N LEU A 474 4.34 -23.93 -9.22
CA LEU A 474 3.34 -24.74 -8.54
C LEU A 474 2.06 -24.82 -9.39
N ILE A 475 1.53 -26.02 -9.56
CA ILE A 475 0.25 -26.27 -10.23
C ILE A 475 -0.73 -26.83 -9.20
N ASP A 476 -1.79 -26.07 -8.88
CA ASP A 476 -2.89 -26.59 -8.05
C ASP A 476 -3.77 -27.49 -8.90
N GLY A 477 -3.36 -28.77 -8.99
CA GLY A 477 -4.03 -29.72 -9.84
C GLY A 477 -3.41 -31.11 -9.82
N GLY A 478 -4.12 -32.05 -10.43
CA GLY A 478 -3.71 -33.47 -10.54
C GLY A 478 -2.77 -33.74 -11.72
N MET A 479 -2.42 -35.03 -11.88
CA MET A 479 -1.49 -35.53 -12.90
C MET A 479 -1.78 -35.04 -14.31
N GLY A 480 -3.04 -34.88 -14.70
CA GLY A 480 -3.38 -34.43 -16.05
C GLY A 480 -2.99 -32.98 -16.32
N GLN A 481 -3.24 -32.07 -15.37
CA GLN A 481 -2.84 -30.66 -15.50
C GLN A 481 -1.31 -30.50 -15.48
N ILE A 482 -0.62 -31.33 -14.68
CA ILE A 482 0.85 -31.37 -14.64
C ILE A 482 1.41 -31.91 -15.95
N GLY A 483 0.82 -32.95 -16.54
CA GLY A 483 1.23 -33.47 -17.85
C GLY A 483 1.13 -32.42 -18.95
N VAL A 484 0.09 -31.59 -18.91
CA VAL A 484 -0.04 -30.44 -19.81
C VAL A 484 1.08 -29.41 -19.56
N ALA A 485 1.39 -29.12 -18.30
CA ALA A 485 2.47 -28.19 -17.98
C ALA A 485 3.84 -28.69 -18.47
N VAL A 486 4.13 -29.99 -18.33
CA VAL A 486 5.34 -30.63 -18.86
C VAL A 486 5.41 -30.45 -20.38
N SER A 487 4.32 -30.78 -21.12
CA SER A 487 4.31 -30.58 -22.59
C SER A 487 4.60 -29.14 -22.99
N VAL A 488 4.04 -28.14 -22.29
CA VAL A 488 4.32 -26.72 -22.57
C VAL A 488 5.77 -26.36 -22.27
N TRP A 489 6.39 -26.95 -21.24
CA TRP A 489 7.81 -26.75 -20.91
C TRP A 489 8.72 -27.31 -22.00
N GLU A 490 8.41 -28.52 -22.50
CA GLU A 490 9.15 -29.13 -23.61
C GLU A 490 9.04 -28.27 -24.89
N GLU A 491 7.84 -27.79 -25.22
CA GLU A 491 7.60 -26.90 -26.37
C GLU A 491 8.34 -25.57 -26.28
N LEU A 492 8.50 -25.01 -25.09
CA LEU A 492 9.14 -23.71 -24.85
C LEU A 492 10.63 -23.81 -24.46
N GLY A 493 11.15 -25.03 -24.27
CA GLY A 493 12.54 -25.28 -23.88
C GLY A 493 12.89 -24.83 -22.45
N TRP A 494 11.90 -24.82 -21.53
CA TRP A 494 12.14 -24.46 -20.13
C TRP A 494 12.58 -25.64 -19.27
N THR A 495 13.50 -25.36 -18.33
CA THR A 495 13.99 -26.33 -17.33
C THR A 495 13.55 -26.00 -15.91
N ILE A 496 12.68 -25.01 -15.74
CA ILE A 496 12.17 -24.58 -14.42
C ILE A 496 11.43 -25.74 -13.76
N PRO A 497 11.72 -26.09 -12.49
CA PRO A 497 11.03 -27.14 -11.76
C PRO A 497 9.51 -26.94 -11.72
N LEU A 498 8.76 -27.96 -12.10
CA LEU A 498 7.31 -28.04 -11.96
C LEU A 498 6.94 -28.88 -10.75
N VAL A 499 6.01 -28.40 -9.96
CA VAL A 499 5.52 -29.07 -8.76
C VAL A 499 4.00 -29.07 -8.78
N GLY A 500 3.41 -30.24 -8.83
CA GLY A 500 1.97 -30.40 -8.69
C GLY A 500 1.55 -30.52 -7.23
N ILE A 501 0.48 -29.84 -6.88
CA ILE A 501 -0.16 -29.95 -5.55
C ILE A 501 -1.51 -30.61 -5.75
N ALA A 502 -1.59 -31.92 -5.48
CA ALA A 502 -2.82 -32.67 -5.58
C ALA A 502 -3.50 -32.80 -4.22
N LYS A 503 -4.84 -32.74 -4.21
CA LYS A 503 -5.61 -33.12 -3.03
C LYS A 503 -5.51 -34.63 -2.85
N GLY A 504 -5.09 -35.08 -1.68
CA GLY A 504 -5.04 -36.52 -1.36
C GLY A 504 -6.39 -37.20 -1.54
N VAL A 505 -6.40 -38.53 -1.58
CA VAL A 505 -7.60 -39.36 -1.87
C VAL A 505 -8.80 -38.98 -0.99
N GLU A 506 -8.57 -38.58 0.24
CA GLU A 506 -9.62 -38.16 1.18
C GLU A 506 -10.10 -36.72 1.04
N ARG A 507 -9.52 -35.92 0.14
CA ARG A 507 -9.84 -34.49 -0.10
C ARG A 507 -9.86 -33.61 1.16
N LYS A 508 -9.18 -34.02 2.23
CA LYS A 508 -9.04 -33.25 3.47
C LYS A 508 -7.84 -32.31 3.38
N ALA A 509 -7.96 -31.11 3.92
CA ALA A 509 -6.84 -30.18 4.09
C ALA A 509 -5.77 -30.83 5.02
N GLY A 510 -4.49 -30.67 4.68
CA GLY A 510 -3.38 -31.26 5.42
C GLY A 510 -2.92 -32.63 4.91
N LEU A 511 -3.52 -33.15 3.85
CA LEU A 511 -3.15 -34.41 3.20
C LEU A 511 -2.76 -34.18 1.73
N GLU A 512 -2.07 -33.10 1.46
CA GLU A 512 -1.61 -32.73 0.12
C GLU A 512 -0.51 -33.69 -0.34
N GLU A 513 -0.57 -34.06 -1.61
CA GLU A 513 0.46 -34.85 -2.28
C GLU A 513 1.21 -33.96 -3.27
N LEU A 514 2.53 -34.00 -3.21
CA LEU A 514 3.40 -33.36 -4.20
C LEU A 514 3.67 -34.35 -5.35
N ILE A 515 3.70 -33.80 -6.55
CA ILE A 515 4.01 -34.50 -7.77
C ILE A 515 5.18 -33.78 -8.43
N LEU A 516 6.31 -34.46 -8.57
CA LEU A 516 7.53 -33.95 -9.20
C LEU A 516 7.71 -34.68 -10.56
N PRO A 517 7.16 -34.13 -11.65
CA PRO A 517 7.07 -34.84 -12.93
C PRO A 517 8.45 -35.20 -13.51
N PHE A 518 9.44 -34.33 -13.39
CA PHE A 518 10.79 -34.57 -13.93
C PHE A 518 11.59 -35.62 -13.13
N LYS A 519 11.20 -35.91 -11.88
CA LYS A 519 11.76 -36.99 -11.07
C LYS A 519 10.90 -38.25 -11.09
N ASN A 520 9.72 -38.19 -11.68
CA ASN A 520 8.69 -39.23 -11.63
C ASN A 520 8.33 -39.64 -10.18
N GLU A 521 8.37 -38.67 -9.27
CA GLU A 521 8.10 -38.87 -7.85
C GLU A 521 6.74 -38.33 -7.45
N ARG A 522 6.07 -39.05 -6.56
CA ARG A 522 4.83 -38.63 -5.93
C ARG A 522 4.87 -39.06 -4.46
N PHE A 523 4.69 -38.10 -3.57
CA PHE A 523 4.73 -38.38 -2.13
C PHE A 523 3.81 -37.45 -1.36
N ARG A 524 3.39 -37.91 -0.20
CA ARG A 524 2.59 -37.09 0.71
C ARG A 524 3.51 -36.22 1.56
N VAL A 525 3.19 -34.93 1.64
CA VAL A 525 3.90 -34.01 2.55
C VAL A 525 3.52 -34.34 3.99
N PRO A 526 4.47 -34.53 4.89
CA PRO A 526 4.15 -34.80 6.30
C PRO A 526 3.28 -33.67 6.89
N PRO A 527 2.25 -33.99 7.67
CA PRO A 527 1.38 -33.01 8.30
C PRO A 527 2.16 -32.12 9.27
N ASN A 528 1.73 -30.87 9.42
CA ASN A 528 2.31 -29.88 10.33
C ASN A 528 3.79 -29.51 10.05
N THR A 529 4.28 -29.77 8.84
CA THR A 529 5.63 -29.33 8.44
C THR A 529 5.61 -27.88 7.97
N PRO A 530 6.70 -27.11 8.18
CA PRO A 530 6.85 -25.76 7.64
C PRO A 530 6.65 -25.70 6.12
N ALA A 531 7.16 -26.67 5.37
CA ALA A 531 6.95 -26.78 3.92
C ALA A 531 5.47 -26.87 3.52
N LEU A 532 4.71 -27.73 4.22
CA LEU A 532 3.28 -27.87 3.99
C LEU A 532 2.53 -26.55 4.23
N HIS A 533 2.86 -25.84 5.30
CA HIS A 533 2.25 -24.54 5.60
C HIS A 533 2.54 -23.49 4.51
N LEU A 534 3.74 -23.49 3.91
CA LEU A 534 4.06 -22.61 2.80
C LEU A 534 3.22 -22.94 1.56
N LEU A 535 3.16 -24.21 1.19
CA LEU A 535 2.37 -24.70 0.06
C LEU A 535 0.89 -24.34 0.21
N GLN A 536 0.32 -24.58 1.40
CA GLN A 536 -1.06 -24.22 1.71
C GLN A 536 -1.29 -22.71 1.61
N THR A 537 -0.38 -21.90 2.17
CA THR A 537 -0.48 -20.44 2.10
C THR A 537 -0.52 -19.96 0.64
N ILE A 538 0.37 -20.47 -0.22
CA ILE A 538 0.45 -20.06 -1.63
C ILE A 538 -0.79 -20.56 -2.41
N ARG A 539 -1.21 -21.80 -2.19
CA ARG A 539 -2.39 -22.38 -2.83
C ARG A 539 -3.67 -21.66 -2.43
N ASP A 540 -3.89 -21.46 -1.13
CA ASP A 540 -5.10 -20.81 -0.62
C ASP A 540 -5.19 -19.35 -1.12
N GLU A 541 -4.05 -18.66 -1.25
CA GLU A 541 -3.98 -17.34 -1.85
C GLU A 541 -4.31 -17.36 -3.35
N SER A 542 -3.83 -18.37 -4.11
CA SER A 542 -4.20 -18.56 -5.51
C SER A 542 -5.70 -18.74 -5.67
N HIS A 543 -6.28 -19.61 -4.87
CA HIS A 543 -7.72 -19.88 -4.85
C HIS A 543 -8.54 -18.65 -4.44
N ARG A 544 -8.11 -17.93 -3.37
CA ARG A 544 -8.73 -16.69 -2.92
C ARG A 544 -8.72 -15.62 -4.01
N PHE A 545 -7.58 -15.48 -4.71
CA PHE A 545 -7.42 -14.50 -5.78
C PHE A 545 -8.33 -14.84 -6.98
N ALA A 546 -8.44 -16.11 -7.37
CA ALA A 546 -9.35 -16.57 -8.41
C ALA A 546 -10.82 -16.26 -8.05
N ILE A 547 -11.28 -16.66 -6.86
CA ILE A 547 -12.67 -16.44 -6.39
C ILE A 547 -13.02 -14.95 -6.35
N THR A 548 -12.12 -14.10 -5.85
CA THR A 548 -12.37 -12.65 -5.77
C THR A 548 -12.59 -12.04 -7.16
N GLY A 549 -11.83 -12.49 -8.16
CA GLY A 549 -12.02 -12.07 -9.54
C GLY A 549 -13.34 -12.51 -10.16
N MET A 550 -13.75 -13.74 -9.85
CA MET A 550 -15.03 -14.28 -10.29
C MET A 550 -16.22 -13.52 -9.71
N ARG A 551 -16.18 -13.24 -8.38
CA ARG A 551 -17.24 -12.46 -7.71
C ARG A 551 -17.36 -11.06 -8.31
N ALA A 552 -16.26 -10.35 -8.53
CA ALA A 552 -16.28 -9.02 -9.14
C ALA A 552 -16.81 -9.04 -10.59
N LYS A 553 -16.47 -10.06 -11.37
CA LYS A 553 -16.98 -10.23 -12.75
C LYS A 553 -18.46 -10.59 -12.75
N ARG A 554 -18.90 -11.47 -11.85
CA ARG A 554 -20.29 -11.89 -11.68
C ARG A 554 -21.16 -10.73 -11.19
N ASP A 555 -20.70 -9.94 -10.24
CA ASP A 555 -21.40 -8.74 -9.75
C ASP A 555 -21.52 -7.71 -10.88
N LYS A 556 -20.47 -7.49 -11.66
CA LYS A 556 -20.50 -6.62 -12.83
C LYS A 556 -21.43 -7.14 -13.93
N ALA A 557 -21.42 -8.44 -14.21
CA ALA A 557 -22.31 -9.07 -15.18
C ALA A 557 -23.76 -9.02 -14.70
N ARG A 558 -24.04 -9.30 -13.43
CA ARG A 558 -25.37 -9.20 -12.82
C ARG A 558 -25.94 -7.80 -12.88
N ILE A 559 -25.14 -6.78 -12.53
CA ILE A 559 -25.51 -5.37 -12.64
C ILE A 559 -25.74 -4.99 -14.12
N THR A 560 -25.02 -5.62 -15.04
CA THR A 560 -25.14 -5.32 -16.47
C THR A 560 -26.30 -6.06 -17.12
N SER A 561 -26.57 -7.30 -16.76
CA SER A 561 -27.58 -8.17 -17.34
C SER A 561 -28.99 -7.75 -16.89
N SER A 562 -29.27 -7.67 -15.60
CA SER A 562 -30.64 -7.49 -15.08
C SER A 562 -31.35 -6.19 -15.51
N LEU A 563 -30.63 -5.09 -15.71
CA LEU A 563 -31.21 -3.85 -16.25
C LEU A 563 -31.20 -3.80 -17.78
N ASN A 564 -30.33 -4.54 -18.45
CA ASN A 564 -30.31 -4.62 -19.91
C ASN A 564 -31.41 -5.56 -20.46
N ASP A 565 -31.88 -6.49 -19.64
CA ASP A 565 -32.93 -7.44 -20.00
C ASP A 565 -34.34 -6.80 -20.01
N ILE A 566 -34.45 -5.58 -19.45
CA ILE A 566 -35.70 -4.82 -19.43
C ILE A 566 -35.85 -4.02 -20.74
N ALA A 567 -36.80 -4.39 -21.57
CA ALA A 567 -37.08 -3.70 -22.83
C ALA A 567 -37.37 -2.21 -22.59
N GLY A 568 -36.54 -1.34 -23.20
CA GLY A 568 -36.62 0.10 -23.05
C GLY A 568 -35.57 0.72 -22.09
N VAL A 569 -34.76 -0.08 -21.37
CA VAL A 569 -33.68 0.40 -20.52
C VAL A 569 -32.33 0.30 -21.25
N GLY A 570 -32.02 1.30 -22.07
CA GLY A 570 -30.72 1.42 -22.71
C GLY A 570 -29.62 1.96 -21.79
N ALA A 571 -28.37 2.01 -22.27
CA ALA A 571 -27.17 2.38 -21.49
C ALA A 571 -27.32 3.72 -20.73
N LYS A 572 -27.91 4.75 -21.33
CA LYS A 572 -28.12 6.08 -20.73
C LYS A 572 -29.11 6.03 -19.55
N ARG A 573 -30.27 5.38 -19.74
CA ARG A 573 -31.30 5.21 -18.70
C ARG A 573 -30.80 4.35 -17.55
N LYS A 574 -30.05 3.29 -17.84
CA LYS A 574 -29.39 2.45 -16.84
C LYS A 574 -28.40 3.26 -15.99
N ALA A 575 -27.54 4.07 -16.63
CA ALA A 575 -26.58 4.91 -15.88
C ALA A 575 -27.31 5.89 -14.96
N ALA A 576 -28.41 6.51 -15.43
CA ALA A 576 -29.23 7.42 -14.64
C ALA A 576 -29.90 6.71 -13.44
N LEU A 577 -30.46 5.51 -13.64
CA LEU A 577 -31.06 4.70 -12.57
C LEU A 577 -30.02 4.31 -11.52
N LEU A 578 -28.85 3.78 -11.94
CA LEU A 578 -27.80 3.37 -11.00
C LEU A 578 -27.21 4.56 -10.23
N MET A 579 -27.10 5.72 -10.90
CA MET A 579 -26.60 6.95 -10.26
C MET A 579 -27.59 7.48 -9.22
N ARG A 580 -28.89 7.56 -9.55
CA ARG A 580 -29.91 8.08 -8.66
C ARG A 580 -30.11 7.21 -7.41
N PHE A 581 -30.13 5.89 -7.59
CA PHE A 581 -30.43 4.95 -6.50
C PHE A 581 -29.18 4.35 -5.82
N GLY A 582 -27.97 4.77 -6.22
CA GLY A 582 -26.71 4.32 -5.61
C GLY A 582 -26.37 2.85 -5.88
N GLY A 583 -26.93 2.25 -6.94
CA GLY A 583 -26.69 0.87 -7.36
C GLY A 583 -27.96 0.04 -7.59
N LEU A 584 -27.78 -1.19 -8.05
CA LEU A 584 -28.88 -2.09 -8.42
C LEU A 584 -29.83 -2.37 -7.25
N ARG A 585 -29.30 -2.55 -6.03
CA ARG A 585 -30.14 -2.76 -4.82
C ARG A 585 -31.05 -1.58 -4.55
N GLY A 586 -30.59 -0.35 -4.79
CA GLY A 586 -31.41 0.84 -4.67
C GLY A 586 -32.52 0.90 -5.72
N VAL A 587 -32.20 0.49 -6.96
CA VAL A 587 -33.20 0.40 -8.04
C VAL A 587 -34.26 -0.67 -7.71
N GLN A 588 -33.84 -1.82 -7.19
CA GLN A 588 -34.76 -2.90 -6.76
C GLN A 588 -35.68 -2.49 -5.62
N ALA A 589 -35.20 -1.66 -4.70
CA ALA A 589 -35.98 -1.21 -3.55
C ALA A 589 -36.80 0.06 -3.83
N ALA A 590 -36.71 0.65 -5.02
CA ALA A 590 -37.41 1.89 -5.38
C ALA A 590 -38.84 1.62 -5.77
N SER A 591 -39.75 2.55 -5.41
CA SER A 591 -41.17 2.51 -5.86
C SER A 591 -41.29 2.87 -7.34
N VAL A 592 -42.44 2.58 -7.94
CA VAL A 592 -42.77 2.98 -9.32
C VAL A 592 -42.69 4.51 -9.47
N GLU A 593 -43.14 5.23 -8.47
CA GLU A 593 -43.13 6.70 -8.41
C GLU A 593 -41.70 7.24 -8.40
N ASP A 594 -40.81 6.63 -7.59
CA ASP A 594 -39.37 7.02 -7.53
C ASP A 594 -38.64 6.73 -8.86
N LEU A 595 -38.91 5.56 -9.47
CA LEU A 595 -38.35 5.16 -10.75
C LEU A 595 -38.79 6.12 -11.88
N ALA A 596 -40.06 6.55 -11.88
CA ALA A 596 -40.61 7.46 -12.88
C ALA A 596 -40.02 8.89 -12.80
N GLN A 597 -39.40 9.28 -11.69
CA GLN A 597 -38.74 10.58 -11.54
C GLN A 597 -37.36 10.62 -12.20
N VAL A 598 -36.81 9.48 -12.64
CA VAL A 598 -35.52 9.45 -13.33
C VAL A 598 -35.68 10.00 -14.75
N GLU A 599 -34.81 10.94 -15.13
CA GLU A 599 -34.84 11.52 -16.47
C GLU A 599 -34.83 10.46 -17.58
N GLY A 600 -35.83 10.51 -18.43
CA GLY A 600 -36.01 9.57 -19.54
C GLY A 600 -36.71 8.25 -19.18
N ILE A 601 -37.21 8.08 -17.94
CA ILE A 601 -38.04 6.95 -17.52
C ILE A 601 -39.52 7.39 -17.46
N SER A 602 -40.33 6.85 -18.34
CA SER A 602 -41.79 7.07 -18.26
C SER A 602 -42.42 6.18 -17.19
N ARG A 603 -43.63 6.52 -16.70
CA ARG A 603 -44.36 5.72 -15.72
C ARG A 603 -44.55 4.26 -16.16
N ALA A 604 -44.90 4.04 -17.43
CA ALA A 604 -45.02 2.70 -18.00
C ALA A 604 -43.70 1.91 -18.03
N LEU A 605 -42.56 2.62 -18.17
CA LEU A 605 -41.25 1.97 -18.09
C LEU A 605 -40.84 1.73 -16.63
N ALA A 606 -41.21 2.63 -15.70
CA ALA A 606 -41.00 2.45 -14.28
C ALA A 606 -41.75 1.22 -13.74
N GLU A 607 -42.99 1.03 -14.16
CA GLU A 607 -43.79 -0.15 -13.83
C GLU A 607 -43.13 -1.44 -14.34
N LYS A 608 -42.63 -1.45 -15.57
CA LYS A 608 -41.88 -2.61 -16.11
C LYS A 608 -40.60 -2.91 -15.33
N ILE A 609 -39.89 -1.88 -14.89
CA ILE A 609 -38.67 -2.05 -14.08
C ILE A 609 -39.03 -2.62 -12.72
N TYR A 610 -40.08 -2.09 -12.09
CA TYR A 610 -40.57 -2.56 -10.82
C TYR A 610 -41.02 -4.02 -10.88
N ASP A 611 -41.88 -4.36 -11.86
CA ASP A 611 -42.40 -5.71 -12.04
C ASP A 611 -41.28 -6.72 -12.32
N TYR A 612 -40.26 -6.34 -13.08
CA TYR A 612 -39.11 -7.21 -13.37
C TYR A 612 -38.34 -7.65 -12.13
N PHE A 613 -38.34 -6.83 -11.08
CA PHE A 613 -37.60 -7.14 -9.85
C PHE A 613 -38.49 -7.71 -8.74
N HIS A 614 -39.82 -7.64 -8.85
CA HIS A 614 -40.76 -8.04 -7.79
C HIS A 614 -41.69 -9.19 -8.19
N ASN A 615 -41.71 -9.56 -9.48
CA ASN A 615 -42.30 -10.79 -10.00
C ASN A 615 -41.20 -11.81 -10.34
#